data_063706be1808985b84d715ac10dc4c2f
#
_entry.id   063706be1808985b84d715ac10dc4c2f
#
_cell.length_a   1.000
_cell.length_b   1.000
_cell.length_c   1.000
_cell.angle_alpha   90.00
_cell.angle_beta   90.00
_cell.angle_gamma   90.00
#
_symmetry.space_group_name_H-M   'P 1'
#
loop_
_entity.id
_entity.type
_entity.pdbx_description
1 polymer ?
#
loop_
_entity_poly.entity_id
_entity_poly.type
_entity_poly.pdbx_seq_one_letter_code
_entity_poly.pdbx_strand_id
1 'polypeptide(L)'
;MPYEIAFFCNKINITFKGGFIIATTDDLKEAFAGESQANRKYLAFAKKAEEEGYAQVAKLFRAAAEAETVHAHSHLRALDGVRSTKENIQEAINGETYEFTKMYPGMIENAKKEGHKKAEQSFTFANKVESIHANLYKRALNNLGNNEIVDYYVCQVCGNTVEKAAPDACEICGAPRNKFKLVG
;
A
#
# COMPACT_ATOMS: atom_id res chain seq x y z
N MET A 1 -11.67 31.00 11.61
CA MET A 1 -10.40 30.64 12.29
C MET A 1 -9.63 29.77 11.31
N PRO A 2 -8.43 30.18 10.85
CA PRO A 2 -7.65 29.37 9.91
C PRO A 2 -6.97 28.22 10.66
N TYR A 3 -7.11 27.01 10.14
CA TYR A 3 -6.37 25.85 10.61
C TYR A 3 -4.96 25.90 10.01
N GLU A 4 -3.97 26.24 10.80
CA GLU A 4 -2.57 26.04 10.47
C GLU A 4 -2.25 24.55 10.57
N ILE A 5 -1.93 23.92 9.43
CA ILE A 5 -1.34 22.58 9.38
C ILE A 5 0.16 22.75 9.56
N ALA A 6 0.64 22.61 10.79
CA ALA A 6 2.06 22.60 11.09
C ALA A 6 2.67 21.27 10.61
N PHE A 7 3.41 21.30 9.50
CA PHE A 7 4.33 20.25 9.12
C PHE A 7 5.56 20.35 10.05
N PHE A 8 5.64 19.49 11.05
CA PHE A 8 6.88 19.31 11.83
C PHE A 8 7.89 18.54 11.01
N CYS A 9 8.70 19.26 10.25
CA CYS A 9 9.94 18.75 9.69
C CYS A 9 11.05 18.95 10.73
N ASN A 10 11.38 17.92 11.50
CA ASN A 10 12.57 17.94 12.35
C ASN A 10 13.82 17.89 11.47
N LYS A 11 14.36 19.06 11.14
CA LYS A 11 15.70 19.18 10.53
C LYS A 11 16.74 18.81 11.56
N ILE A 12 17.20 17.56 11.55
CA ILE A 12 18.43 17.17 12.23
C ILE A 12 19.57 17.60 11.30
N ASN A 13 20.23 18.72 11.65
CA ASN A 13 21.46 19.15 11.02
C ASN A 13 22.59 18.22 11.46
N ILE A 14 22.88 17.17 10.69
CA ILE A 14 24.09 16.37 10.86
C ILE A 14 25.09 16.85 9.80
N THR A 15 26.04 17.67 10.22
CA THR A 15 27.20 18.03 9.40
C THR A 15 28.20 16.88 9.39
N PHE A 16 28.16 16.05 8.33
CA PHE A 16 29.22 15.10 8.04
C PHE A 16 30.22 15.73 7.07
N LYS A 17 31.50 15.84 7.50
CA LYS A 17 32.63 16.14 6.60
C LYS A 17 32.87 14.93 5.69
N GLY A 18 32.67 15.09 4.38
CA GLY A 18 33.18 14.19 3.35
C GLY A 18 32.28 13.02 2.97
N GLY A 19 30.98 13.25 2.66
CA GLY A 19 30.13 12.30 1.96
C GLY A 19 29.30 13.05 0.93
N PHE A 20 29.23 12.56 -0.30
CA PHE A 20 28.25 13.03 -1.28
C PHE A 20 26.88 12.79 -0.69
N ILE A 21 26.19 13.87 -0.31
CA ILE A 21 24.78 13.81 0.06
C ILE A 21 24.03 13.44 -1.22
N ILE A 22 23.43 12.26 -1.27
CA ILE A 22 22.59 11.84 -2.40
C ILE A 22 21.18 12.46 -2.17
N ALA A 23 21.15 13.78 -2.06
CA ALA A 23 19.91 14.55 -1.85
C ALA A 23 18.84 14.17 -2.89
N THR A 24 19.24 14.07 -4.16
CA THR A 24 18.32 13.70 -5.27
C THR A 24 17.69 12.31 -5.08
N THR A 25 18.42 11.33 -4.56
CA THR A 25 17.86 10.00 -4.30
C THR A 25 16.83 10.04 -3.17
N ASP A 26 17.09 10.82 -2.13
CA ASP A 26 16.15 10.97 -1.02
C ASP A 26 14.94 11.83 -1.44
N ASP A 27 15.16 12.87 -2.25
CA ASP A 27 14.08 13.65 -2.87
C ASP A 27 13.17 12.77 -3.74
N LEU A 28 13.74 11.86 -4.55
CA LEU A 28 12.97 10.90 -5.36
C LEU A 28 12.14 9.93 -4.51
N LYS A 29 12.69 9.45 -3.38
CA LYS A 29 11.93 8.58 -2.44
C LYS A 29 10.78 9.36 -1.80
N GLU A 30 11.02 10.59 -1.38
CA GLU A 30 9.99 11.46 -0.80
C GLU A 30 8.89 11.76 -1.81
N ALA A 31 9.26 12.10 -3.04
CA ALA A 31 8.32 12.33 -4.13
C ALA A 31 7.50 11.06 -4.44
N PHE A 32 8.14 9.90 -4.60
CA PHE A 32 7.44 8.62 -4.80
C PHE A 32 6.43 8.32 -3.67
N ALA A 33 6.82 8.54 -2.41
CA ALA A 33 5.93 8.34 -1.27
C ALA A 33 4.76 9.34 -1.28
N GLY A 34 5.02 10.61 -1.59
CA GLY A 34 4.01 11.67 -1.68
C GLY A 34 2.94 11.36 -2.73
N GLU A 35 3.37 11.07 -3.97
CA GLU A 35 2.47 10.79 -5.09
C GLU A 35 1.68 9.48 -4.89
N SER A 36 2.32 8.45 -4.31
CA SER A 36 1.64 7.20 -3.97
C SER A 36 0.53 7.42 -2.94
N GLN A 37 0.75 8.25 -1.93
CA GLN A 37 -0.26 8.62 -0.95
C GLN A 37 -1.36 9.49 -1.55
N ALA A 38 -1.03 10.48 -2.39
CA ALA A 38 -1.99 11.33 -3.08
C ALA A 38 -2.94 10.49 -3.95
N ASN A 39 -2.40 9.56 -4.74
CA ASN A 39 -3.19 8.62 -5.52
C ASN A 39 -4.24 7.89 -4.67
N ARG A 40 -3.85 7.26 -3.57
CA ARG A 40 -4.77 6.51 -2.70
C ARG A 40 -5.83 7.42 -2.06
N LYS A 41 -5.45 8.62 -1.63
CA LYS A 41 -6.38 9.62 -1.07
C LYS A 41 -7.39 10.07 -2.12
N TYR A 42 -6.95 10.41 -3.33
CA TYR A 42 -7.84 10.91 -4.39
C TYR A 42 -8.85 9.86 -4.85
N LEU A 43 -8.47 8.58 -4.94
CA LEU A 43 -9.41 7.49 -5.21
C LEU A 43 -10.48 7.36 -4.11
N ALA A 44 -10.10 7.51 -2.84
CA ALA A 44 -11.06 7.52 -1.74
C ALA A 44 -11.97 8.77 -1.76
N PHE A 45 -11.41 9.94 -2.07
CA PHE A 45 -12.17 11.18 -2.20
C PHE A 45 -13.14 11.15 -3.39
N ALA A 46 -12.73 10.53 -4.52
CA ALA A 46 -13.60 10.33 -5.66
C ALA A 46 -14.85 9.52 -5.29
N LYS A 47 -14.67 8.42 -4.54
CA LYS A 47 -15.79 7.61 -4.06
C LYS A 47 -16.72 8.42 -3.16
N LYS A 48 -16.17 9.21 -2.24
CA LYS A 48 -16.96 10.06 -1.35
C LYS A 48 -17.73 11.13 -2.11
N ALA A 49 -17.10 11.76 -3.11
CA ALA A 49 -17.76 12.75 -3.96
C ALA A 49 -18.92 12.15 -4.77
N GLU A 50 -18.80 10.89 -5.23
CA GLU A 50 -19.92 10.17 -5.87
C GLU A 50 -21.07 9.93 -4.88
N GLU A 51 -20.78 9.45 -3.69
CA GLU A 51 -21.78 9.22 -2.64
C GLU A 51 -22.55 10.51 -2.28
N GLU A 52 -21.90 11.67 -2.38
CA GLU A 52 -22.51 12.99 -2.13
C GLU A 52 -23.14 13.64 -3.37
N GLY A 53 -23.11 12.97 -4.55
CA GLY A 53 -23.71 13.47 -5.78
C GLY A 53 -22.85 14.43 -6.60
N TYR A 54 -21.57 14.64 -6.24
CA TYR A 54 -20.64 15.52 -6.93
C TYR A 54 -19.90 14.81 -8.07
N ALA A 55 -20.62 14.30 -9.06
CA ALA A 55 -20.06 13.44 -10.10
C ALA A 55 -18.89 14.06 -10.87
N GLN A 56 -18.89 15.39 -11.13
CA GLN A 56 -17.80 16.06 -11.84
C GLN A 56 -16.53 16.19 -10.96
N VAL A 57 -16.70 16.41 -9.66
CA VAL A 57 -15.60 16.43 -8.69
C VAL A 57 -14.99 15.03 -8.55
N ALA A 58 -15.83 13.99 -8.52
CA ALA A 58 -15.37 12.60 -8.51
C ALA A 58 -14.51 12.26 -9.74
N LYS A 59 -14.93 12.73 -10.94
CA LYS A 59 -14.12 12.58 -12.17
C LYS A 59 -12.78 13.30 -12.07
N LEU A 60 -12.76 14.53 -11.51
CA LEU A 60 -11.52 15.28 -11.32
C LEU A 60 -10.56 14.54 -10.38
N PHE A 61 -11.04 14.03 -9.24
CA PHE A 61 -10.21 13.24 -8.33
C PHE A 61 -9.66 11.97 -8.99
N ARG A 62 -10.44 11.27 -9.81
CA ARG A 62 -9.93 10.11 -10.56
C ARG A 62 -8.87 10.49 -11.59
N ALA A 63 -9.06 11.60 -12.32
CA ALA A 63 -8.07 12.08 -13.27
C ALA A 63 -6.76 12.50 -12.59
N ALA A 64 -6.85 13.19 -11.45
CA ALA A 64 -5.68 13.51 -10.63
C ALA A 64 -5.00 12.23 -10.12
N ALA A 65 -5.75 11.25 -9.60
CA ALA A 65 -5.17 9.97 -9.14
C ALA A 65 -4.41 9.25 -10.26
N GLU A 66 -4.91 9.29 -11.50
CA GLU A 66 -4.21 8.73 -12.66
C GLU A 66 -2.90 9.48 -12.94
N ALA A 67 -2.90 10.80 -12.85
CA ALA A 67 -1.67 11.60 -13.00
C ALA A 67 -0.63 11.24 -11.92
N GLU A 68 -1.07 11.08 -10.64
CA GLU A 68 -0.16 10.70 -9.57
C GLU A 68 0.38 9.26 -9.74
N THR A 69 -0.34 8.38 -10.41
CA THR A 69 0.20 7.07 -10.83
C THR A 69 1.38 7.23 -11.80
N VAL A 70 1.25 8.12 -12.78
CA VAL A 70 2.32 8.41 -13.75
C VAL A 70 3.55 9.00 -13.05
N HIS A 71 3.35 9.96 -12.15
CA HIS A 71 4.42 10.60 -11.38
C HIS A 71 5.15 9.57 -10.50
N ALA A 72 4.41 8.82 -9.68
CA ALA A 72 4.98 7.81 -8.79
C ALA A 72 5.79 6.76 -9.56
N HIS A 73 5.25 6.23 -10.67
CA HIS A 73 5.99 5.28 -11.51
C HIS A 73 7.23 5.90 -12.17
N SER A 74 7.19 7.20 -12.51
CA SER A 74 8.37 7.90 -13.04
C SER A 74 9.48 8.01 -12.00
N HIS A 75 9.14 8.41 -10.76
CA HIS A 75 10.10 8.49 -9.66
C HIS A 75 10.66 7.12 -9.30
N LEU A 76 9.81 6.08 -9.26
CA LEU A 76 10.25 4.71 -8.98
C LEU A 76 11.24 4.19 -10.05
N ARG A 77 10.99 4.49 -11.34
CA ARG A 77 11.94 4.15 -12.41
C ARG A 77 13.26 4.91 -12.29
N ALA A 78 13.20 6.20 -11.93
CA ALA A 78 14.41 7.01 -11.71
C ALA A 78 15.24 6.54 -10.50
N LEU A 79 14.64 5.80 -9.58
CA LEU A 79 15.29 5.14 -8.45
C LEU A 79 15.83 3.73 -8.81
N ASP A 80 15.72 3.29 -10.08
CA ASP A 80 15.97 1.90 -10.49
C ASP A 80 15.17 0.88 -9.66
N GLY A 81 14.00 1.29 -9.18
CA GLY A 81 13.11 0.50 -8.32
C GLY A 81 12.26 -0.52 -9.10
N VAL A 82 12.26 -0.49 -10.43
CA VAL A 82 11.62 -1.51 -11.28
C VAL A 82 12.70 -2.30 -11.97
N ARG A 83 12.89 -3.53 -11.52
CA ARG A 83 13.95 -4.44 -11.98
C ARG A 83 13.37 -5.65 -12.72
N SER A 84 14.11 -6.74 -12.81
CA SER A 84 13.57 -7.99 -13.35
C SER A 84 12.42 -8.51 -12.50
N THR A 85 11.49 -9.26 -13.11
CA THR A 85 10.35 -9.87 -12.40
C THR A 85 10.79 -10.66 -11.17
N LYS A 86 11.89 -11.42 -11.30
CA LYS A 86 12.46 -12.21 -10.20
C LYS A 86 12.89 -11.32 -9.03
N GLU A 87 13.60 -10.23 -9.31
CA GLU A 87 14.06 -9.28 -8.28
C GLU A 87 12.90 -8.52 -7.66
N ASN A 88 11.91 -8.11 -8.46
CA ASN A 88 10.71 -7.43 -7.96
C ASN A 88 9.87 -8.33 -7.05
N ILE A 89 9.73 -9.63 -7.39
CA ILE A 89 9.07 -10.61 -6.49
C ILE A 89 9.86 -10.76 -5.20
N GLN A 90 11.20 -10.84 -5.27
CA GLN A 90 12.01 -10.95 -4.05
C GLN A 90 11.88 -9.71 -3.16
N GLU A 91 11.82 -8.51 -3.76
CA GLU A 91 11.58 -7.27 -3.03
C GLU A 91 10.21 -7.24 -2.36
N ALA A 92 9.15 -7.68 -3.09
CA ALA A 92 7.82 -7.82 -2.52
C ALA A 92 7.82 -8.79 -1.33
N ILE A 93 8.46 -9.97 -1.44
CA ILE A 93 8.59 -10.92 -0.32
C ILE A 93 9.26 -10.26 0.90
N ASN A 94 10.30 -9.47 0.68
CA ASN A 94 11.02 -8.79 1.76
C ASN A 94 10.14 -7.72 2.42
N GLY A 95 9.43 -6.92 1.63
CA GLY A 95 8.49 -5.89 2.09
C GLY A 95 7.38 -6.49 2.95
N GLU A 96 6.60 -7.43 2.39
CA GLU A 96 5.51 -8.09 3.10
C GLU A 96 5.99 -8.81 4.37
N THR A 97 7.18 -9.45 4.31
CA THR A 97 7.75 -10.11 5.48
C THR A 97 8.12 -9.12 6.57
N TYR A 98 8.70 -7.97 6.23
CA TYR A 98 9.00 -6.91 7.18
C TYR A 98 7.71 -6.36 7.81
N GLU A 99 6.66 -6.16 7.00
CA GLU A 99 5.39 -5.62 7.46
C GLU A 99 4.75 -6.51 8.52
N PHE A 100 4.58 -7.81 8.24
CA PHE A 100 3.90 -8.68 9.20
C PHE A 100 4.78 -9.14 10.37
N THR A 101 6.13 -9.10 10.26
CA THR A 101 7.01 -9.54 11.36
C THR A 101 7.51 -8.41 12.25
N LYS A 102 7.58 -7.17 11.72
CA LYS A 102 8.20 -6.04 12.40
C LYS A 102 7.29 -4.82 12.50
N MET A 103 6.76 -4.35 11.37
CA MET A 103 6.03 -3.08 11.31
C MET A 103 4.69 -3.15 12.05
N TYR A 104 3.79 -4.01 11.58
CA TYR A 104 2.44 -4.10 12.16
C TYR A 104 2.40 -4.60 13.60
N PRO A 105 3.21 -5.55 14.07
CA PRO A 105 3.21 -5.94 15.48
C PRO A 105 3.42 -4.77 16.44
N GLY A 106 4.38 -3.90 16.14
CA GLY A 106 4.61 -2.69 16.94
C GLY A 106 3.45 -1.69 16.88
N MET A 107 2.87 -1.48 15.69
CA MET A 107 1.71 -0.59 15.50
C MET A 107 0.47 -1.10 16.23
N ILE A 108 0.22 -2.42 16.23
CA ILE A 108 -0.89 -3.04 16.97
C ILE A 108 -0.70 -2.85 18.47
N GLU A 109 0.51 -3.04 18.99
CA GLU A 109 0.81 -2.83 20.40
C GLU A 109 0.56 -1.36 20.82
N ASN A 110 1.02 -0.40 20.03
CA ASN A 110 0.78 1.02 20.27
C ASN A 110 -0.73 1.35 20.26
N ALA A 111 -1.47 0.89 19.23
CA ALA A 111 -2.91 1.11 19.15
C ALA A 111 -3.67 0.54 20.34
N LYS A 112 -3.24 -0.62 20.87
CA LYS A 112 -3.79 -1.21 22.10
C LYS A 112 -3.50 -0.35 23.32
N LYS A 113 -2.27 0.11 23.51
CA LYS A 113 -1.85 0.98 24.61
C LYS A 113 -2.65 2.30 24.64
N GLU A 114 -2.90 2.86 23.45
CA GLU A 114 -3.66 4.11 23.29
C GLU A 114 -5.18 3.91 23.30
N GLY A 115 -5.67 2.67 23.32
CA GLY A 115 -7.10 2.35 23.26
C GLY A 115 -7.75 2.67 21.90
N HIS A 116 -6.96 2.81 20.84
CA HIS A 116 -7.44 3.21 19.52
C HIS A 116 -7.97 2.00 18.71
N LYS A 117 -9.19 1.55 19.03
CA LYS A 117 -9.80 0.32 18.48
C LYS A 117 -9.85 0.24 16.95
N LYS A 118 -10.14 1.35 16.26
CA LYS A 118 -10.17 1.37 14.77
C LYS A 118 -8.79 1.13 14.18
N ALA A 119 -7.75 1.72 14.73
CA ALA A 119 -6.37 1.51 14.28
C ALA A 119 -5.92 0.07 14.60
N GLU A 120 -6.19 -0.42 15.81
CA GLU A 120 -5.90 -1.80 16.21
C GLU A 120 -6.51 -2.81 15.22
N GLN A 121 -7.79 -2.63 14.86
CA GLN A 121 -8.46 -3.50 13.89
C GLN A 121 -7.82 -3.41 12.50
N SER A 122 -7.58 -2.20 12.00
CA SER A 122 -6.96 -1.96 10.69
C SER A 122 -5.59 -2.64 10.59
N PHE A 123 -4.71 -2.40 11.57
CA PHE A 123 -3.38 -2.99 11.61
C PHE A 123 -3.41 -4.51 11.78
N THR A 124 -4.36 -5.04 12.58
CA THR A 124 -4.51 -6.48 12.78
C THR A 124 -4.94 -7.18 11.49
N PHE A 125 -5.85 -6.60 10.73
CA PHE A 125 -6.27 -7.15 9.44
C PHE A 125 -5.12 -7.12 8.43
N ALA A 126 -4.45 -5.99 8.27
CA ALA A 126 -3.31 -5.86 7.39
C ALA A 126 -2.21 -6.87 7.78
N ASN A 127 -1.82 -6.94 9.05
CA ASN A 127 -0.79 -7.88 9.51
C ASN A 127 -1.04 -9.34 9.11
N LYS A 128 -2.30 -9.79 9.18
CA LYS A 128 -2.67 -11.14 8.75
C LYS A 128 -2.57 -11.30 7.23
N VAL A 129 -2.99 -10.29 6.49
CA VAL A 129 -3.02 -10.31 5.03
C VAL A 129 -1.61 -10.26 4.45
N GLU A 130 -0.68 -9.47 5.02
CA GLU A 130 0.70 -9.39 4.51
C GLU A 130 1.45 -10.73 4.66
N SER A 131 1.10 -11.53 5.66
CA SER A 131 1.63 -12.91 5.74
C SER A 131 1.13 -13.80 4.59
N ILE A 132 -0.10 -13.59 4.12
CA ILE A 132 -0.68 -14.29 2.96
C ILE A 132 0.03 -13.82 1.68
N HIS A 133 0.18 -12.52 1.50
CA HIS A 133 0.88 -11.94 0.34
C HIS A 133 2.32 -12.44 0.25
N ALA A 134 3.07 -12.44 1.35
CA ALA A 134 4.43 -12.99 1.39
C ALA A 134 4.47 -14.46 0.92
N ASN A 135 3.48 -15.27 1.30
CA ASN A 135 3.41 -16.68 0.88
C ASN A 135 3.01 -16.82 -0.60
N LEU A 136 2.09 -15.98 -1.10
CA LEU A 136 1.73 -15.93 -2.52
C LEU A 136 2.96 -15.59 -3.38
N TYR A 137 3.72 -14.56 -3.03
CA TYR A 137 4.94 -14.19 -3.74
C TYR A 137 6.05 -15.26 -3.65
N LYS A 138 6.22 -15.92 -2.50
CA LYS A 138 7.17 -17.05 -2.36
C LYS A 138 6.81 -18.18 -3.31
N ARG A 139 5.52 -18.55 -3.40
CA ARG A 139 5.06 -19.58 -4.36
C ARG A 139 5.29 -19.14 -5.80
N ALA A 140 4.97 -17.88 -6.12
CA ALA A 140 5.18 -17.32 -7.46
C ALA A 140 6.67 -17.35 -7.85
N LEU A 141 7.57 -17.02 -6.91
CA LEU A 141 9.01 -17.06 -7.15
C LEU A 141 9.52 -18.50 -7.39
N ASN A 142 9.07 -19.44 -6.54
CA ASN A 142 9.48 -20.84 -6.65
C ASN A 142 9.03 -21.51 -7.96
N ASN A 143 7.94 -21.02 -8.53
CA ASN A 143 7.36 -21.54 -9.79
C ASN A 143 7.55 -20.60 -10.96
N LEU A 144 8.48 -19.65 -10.87
CA LEU A 144 8.65 -18.60 -11.89
C LEU A 144 8.91 -19.23 -13.29
N GLY A 145 8.04 -18.90 -14.23
CA GLY A 145 7.99 -19.48 -15.58
C GLY A 145 7.04 -20.67 -15.73
N ASN A 146 6.57 -21.26 -14.61
CA ASN A 146 5.61 -22.38 -14.59
C ASN A 146 4.47 -22.11 -13.60
N ASN A 147 4.15 -20.85 -13.31
CA ASN A 147 3.05 -20.50 -12.43
C ASN A 147 1.72 -20.97 -13.03
N GLU A 148 0.86 -21.57 -12.21
CA GLU A 148 -0.53 -21.86 -12.59
C GLU A 148 -1.27 -20.55 -12.91
N ILE A 149 -2.02 -20.54 -14.00
CA ILE A 149 -2.89 -19.41 -14.34
C ILE A 149 -4.17 -19.53 -13.53
N VAL A 150 -4.36 -18.61 -12.60
CA VAL A 150 -5.52 -18.59 -11.71
C VAL A 150 -6.06 -17.17 -11.56
N ASP A 151 -7.35 -17.08 -11.25
CA ASP A 151 -7.97 -15.82 -10.85
C ASP A 151 -7.60 -15.47 -9.41
N TYR A 152 -7.43 -14.17 -9.15
CA TYR A 152 -7.26 -13.63 -7.79
C TYR A 152 -8.48 -12.84 -7.37
N TYR A 153 -8.91 -13.03 -6.13
CA TYR A 153 -10.01 -12.30 -5.51
C TYR A 153 -9.53 -11.58 -4.27
N VAL A 154 -9.84 -10.28 -4.16
CA VAL A 154 -9.41 -9.43 -3.05
C VAL A 154 -10.61 -8.96 -2.24
N CYS A 155 -10.61 -9.27 -0.95
CA CYS A 155 -11.61 -8.80 0.00
C CYS A 155 -11.54 -7.27 0.14
N GLN A 156 -12.61 -6.58 -0.21
CA GLN A 156 -12.68 -5.11 -0.17
C GLN A 156 -12.84 -4.54 1.26
N VAL A 157 -12.80 -5.40 2.28
CA VAL A 157 -12.87 -5.01 3.69
C VAL A 157 -11.50 -5.07 4.37
N CYS A 158 -10.71 -6.13 4.11
CA CYS A 158 -9.43 -6.33 4.80
C CYS A 158 -8.23 -6.56 3.87
N GLY A 159 -8.43 -6.65 2.56
CA GLY A 159 -7.36 -6.90 1.59
C GLY A 159 -7.01 -8.38 1.40
N ASN A 160 -7.62 -9.33 2.15
CA ASN A 160 -7.32 -10.77 1.99
C ASN A 160 -7.40 -11.18 0.52
N THR A 161 -6.31 -11.76 0.02
CA THR A 161 -6.15 -12.18 -1.37
C THR A 161 -6.22 -13.70 -1.45
N VAL A 162 -7.17 -14.22 -2.24
CA VAL A 162 -7.39 -15.65 -2.44
C VAL A 162 -7.32 -16.01 -3.92
N GLU A 163 -6.92 -17.24 -4.19
CA GLU A 163 -6.79 -17.80 -5.54
C GLU A 163 -8.03 -18.59 -5.94
N LYS A 164 -8.31 -18.66 -7.24
CA LYS A 164 -9.32 -19.50 -7.90
C LYS A 164 -10.77 -19.08 -7.65
N ALA A 165 -11.19 -18.90 -6.41
CA ALA A 165 -12.58 -18.53 -6.11
C ALA A 165 -12.70 -17.78 -4.79
N ALA A 166 -13.61 -16.81 -4.74
CA ALA A 166 -13.95 -16.13 -3.48
C ALA A 166 -14.71 -17.09 -2.55
N PRO A 167 -14.32 -17.20 -1.26
CA PRO A 167 -15.00 -18.02 -0.27
C PRO A 167 -16.37 -17.42 0.12
N ASP A 168 -17.23 -18.19 0.77
CA ASP A 168 -18.53 -17.71 1.27
C ASP A 168 -18.37 -16.60 2.31
N ALA A 169 -17.32 -16.72 3.15
CA ALA A 169 -16.93 -15.72 4.13
C ALA A 169 -15.41 -15.57 4.17
N CYS A 170 -14.93 -14.34 4.34
CA CYS A 170 -13.51 -14.04 4.47
C CYS A 170 -12.97 -14.61 5.78
N GLU A 171 -11.92 -15.44 5.71
CA GLU A 171 -11.28 -16.05 6.89
C GLU A 171 -10.62 -15.04 7.84
N ILE A 172 -10.28 -13.82 7.34
CA ILE A 172 -9.61 -12.78 8.12
C ILE A 172 -10.61 -11.88 8.85
N CYS A 173 -11.68 -11.41 8.15
CA CYS A 173 -12.59 -10.40 8.68
C CYS A 173 -14.07 -10.82 8.71
N GLY A 174 -14.42 -12.03 8.24
CA GLY A 174 -15.79 -12.54 8.19
C GLY A 174 -16.69 -11.92 7.10
N ALA A 175 -16.16 -11.05 6.24
CA ALA A 175 -16.94 -10.40 5.19
C ALA A 175 -17.49 -11.45 4.20
N PRO A 176 -18.75 -11.29 3.72
CA PRO A 176 -19.38 -12.23 2.81
C PRO A 176 -18.75 -12.19 1.41
N ARG A 177 -18.96 -13.24 0.60
CA ARG A 177 -18.44 -13.43 -0.77
C ARG A 177 -18.59 -12.21 -1.67
N ASN A 178 -19.72 -11.50 -1.59
CA ASN A 178 -19.98 -10.31 -2.42
C ASN A 178 -19.08 -9.10 -2.09
N LYS A 179 -18.22 -9.21 -1.08
CA LYS A 179 -17.17 -8.22 -0.77
C LYS A 179 -15.83 -8.56 -1.41
N PHE A 180 -15.73 -9.65 -2.14
CA PHE A 180 -14.53 -9.96 -2.91
C PHE A 180 -14.64 -9.41 -4.33
N LYS A 181 -13.58 -8.76 -4.78
CA LYS A 181 -13.42 -8.24 -6.14
C LYS A 181 -12.46 -9.14 -6.91
N LEU A 182 -12.89 -9.60 -8.08
CA LEU A 182 -12.00 -10.24 -9.05
C LEU A 182 -10.96 -9.21 -9.53
N VAL A 183 -9.70 -9.61 -9.56
CA VAL A 183 -8.56 -8.85 -10.08
C VAL A 183 -8.00 -9.62 -11.27
N GLY A 184 -8.02 -8.96 -12.43
CA GLY A 184 -7.51 -9.48 -13.70
C GLY A 184 -7.26 -8.33 -14.66
#